data_0f76184b8acbc86bedfc1d0cb9e36c94
#
_entry.id   0f76184b8acbc86bedfc1d0cb9e36c94
#
_cell.length_a   1.000
_cell.length_b   1.000
_cell.length_c   1.000
_cell.angle_alpha   90.00
_cell.angle_beta   90.00
_cell.angle_gamma   90.00
#
_symmetry.space_group_name_H-M   'P 1'
#
loop_
_entity.id
_entity.type
_entity.pdbx_description
1 polymer ?
#
loop_
_entity_poly.entity_id
_entity_poly.type
_entity_poly.pdbx_seq_one_letter_code
_entity_poly.pdbx_strand_id
1 'polypeptide(L)'
;VISLIFIGLSCLLLVKACEMLGKAEYSFLGLNNLKGLDLPISIVAVIIAAAATSVPDTILSIKDARKGNYNDAISNALGSNIFDICFALGLPILLYTIFYGPIVMDPATLSFSLNVLIVLFILTIFTFLIFISGETIGIAKAVILLVMYAAFIGYIFIFHL
;
A
#
# COMPACT_ATOMS: atom_id res chain seq x y z
N VAL A 1 -13.07 -5.81 21.59
CA VAL A 1 -13.24 -7.12 20.91
C VAL A 1 -14.12 -6.97 19.67
N ILE A 2 -15.34 -6.41 19.78
CA ILE A 2 -16.28 -6.25 18.66
C ILE A 2 -15.63 -5.45 17.50
N SER A 3 -14.97 -4.32 17.80
CA SER A 3 -14.28 -3.50 16.79
C SER A 3 -13.20 -4.28 16.03
N LEU A 4 -12.44 -5.14 16.71
CA LEU A 4 -11.42 -5.98 16.08
C LEU A 4 -12.02 -7.00 15.12
N ILE A 5 -13.17 -7.57 15.44
CA ILE A 5 -13.90 -8.49 14.56
C ILE A 5 -14.36 -7.75 13.29
N PHE A 6 -14.94 -6.55 13.46
CA PHE A 6 -15.36 -5.74 12.31
C PHE A 6 -14.19 -5.32 11.42
N ILE A 7 -13.06 -4.93 12.01
CA ILE A 7 -11.83 -4.60 11.26
C ILE A 7 -11.33 -5.83 10.51
N GLY A 8 -11.22 -6.99 11.16
CA GLY A 8 -10.79 -8.22 10.51
C GLY A 8 -11.71 -8.64 9.35
N LEU A 9 -13.03 -8.53 9.54
CA LEU A 9 -14.00 -8.81 8.48
C LEU A 9 -13.86 -7.83 7.29
N SER A 10 -13.67 -6.55 7.58
CA SER A 10 -13.45 -5.53 6.55
C SER A 10 -12.16 -5.78 5.75
N CYS A 11 -11.08 -6.19 6.41
CA CYS A 11 -9.84 -6.57 5.75
C CYS A 11 -10.01 -7.79 4.84
N LEU A 12 -10.71 -8.83 5.29
CA LEU A 12 -11.02 -10.00 4.47
C LEU A 12 -11.85 -9.64 3.24
N LEU A 13 -12.85 -8.76 3.41
CA LEU A 13 -13.67 -8.27 2.30
C LEU A 13 -12.83 -7.45 1.31
N LEU A 14 -11.91 -6.62 1.79
CA LEU A 14 -11.00 -5.83 0.95
C LEU A 14 -10.10 -6.73 0.11
N VAL A 15 -9.45 -7.71 0.74
CA VAL A 15 -8.60 -8.68 0.02
C VAL A 15 -9.39 -9.41 -1.06
N LYS A 16 -10.58 -9.90 -0.72
CA LYS A 16 -11.44 -10.60 -1.66
C LYS A 16 -11.93 -9.71 -2.81
N ALA A 17 -12.23 -8.44 -2.52
CA ALA A 17 -12.58 -7.46 -3.55
C ALA A 17 -11.40 -7.19 -4.51
N CYS A 18 -10.18 -7.06 -4.00
CA CYS A 18 -8.98 -6.89 -4.81
C CYS A 18 -8.71 -8.12 -5.70
N GLU A 19 -8.87 -9.34 -5.16
CA GLU A 19 -8.74 -10.57 -5.95
C GLU A 19 -9.77 -10.67 -7.08
N MET A 20 -11.02 -10.24 -6.81
CA MET A 20 -12.09 -10.23 -7.82
C MET A 20 -11.82 -9.17 -8.89
N LEU A 21 -11.38 -7.99 -8.50
CA LEU A 21 -11.04 -6.92 -9.43
C LEU A 21 -9.87 -7.29 -10.35
N GLY A 22 -8.91 -8.09 -9.85
CA GLY A 22 -7.78 -8.58 -10.65
C GLY A 22 -8.16 -9.60 -11.71
N LYS A 23 -9.30 -10.29 -11.59
CA LYS A 23 -9.75 -11.30 -12.56
C LYS A 23 -10.43 -10.63 -13.76
N ALA A 24 -10.36 -11.29 -14.94
CA ALA A 24 -11.09 -10.85 -16.12
C ALA A 24 -12.62 -10.94 -15.90
N GLU A 25 -13.07 -12.04 -15.29
CA GLU A 25 -14.46 -12.27 -14.93
C GLU A 25 -14.57 -12.86 -13.53
N TYR A 26 -15.60 -12.48 -12.79
CA TYR A 26 -15.87 -13.02 -11.47
C TYR A 26 -17.38 -13.14 -11.19
N SER A 27 -17.75 -13.99 -10.23
CA SER A 27 -19.11 -14.11 -9.72
C SER A 27 -19.17 -13.67 -8.27
N PHE A 28 -20.17 -12.88 -7.91
CA PHE A 28 -20.38 -12.41 -6.54
C PHE A 28 -21.86 -12.34 -6.20
N LEU A 29 -22.25 -12.87 -5.05
CA LEU A 29 -23.64 -12.87 -4.54
C LEU A 29 -24.71 -13.31 -5.56
N GLY A 30 -24.39 -14.30 -6.38
CA GLY A 30 -25.33 -14.84 -7.38
C GLY A 30 -25.38 -14.06 -8.70
N LEU A 31 -24.60 -12.99 -8.84
CA LEU A 31 -24.35 -12.30 -10.10
C LEU A 31 -23.15 -12.96 -10.79
N ASN A 32 -23.39 -13.52 -11.97
CA ASN A 32 -22.34 -14.20 -12.75
C ASN A 32 -21.83 -13.28 -13.87
N ASN A 33 -20.59 -13.50 -14.27
CA ASN A 33 -19.93 -12.80 -15.39
C ASN A 33 -19.80 -11.27 -15.18
N LEU A 34 -19.49 -10.84 -13.96
CA LEU A 34 -19.09 -9.48 -13.71
C LEU A 34 -17.68 -9.25 -14.27
N LYS A 35 -17.49 -8.16 -15.02
CA LYS A 35 -16.18 -7.81 -15.57
C LYS A 35 -15.27 -7.24 -14.49
N GLY A 36 -14.06 -7.80 -14.36
CA GLY A 36 -12.95 -7.24 -13.58
C GLY A 36 -12.04 -6.37 -14.45
N LEU A 37 -10.88 -6.02 -13.89
CA LEU A 37 -9.88 -5.19 -14.57
C LEU A 37 -8.89 -5.99 -15.40
N ASP A 38 -8.89 -7.33 -15.28
CA ASP A 38 -7.92 -8.24 -15.94
C ASP A 38 -6.45 -7.82 -15.68
N LEU A 39 -6.15 -7.48 -14.44
CA LEU A 39 -4.84 -7.02 -14.02
C LEU A 39 -4.12 -8.09 -13.20
N PRO A 40 -2.79 -8.24 -13.32
CA PRO A 40 -2.02 -9.07 -12.42
C PRO A 40 -2.29 -8.72 -10.95
N ILE A 41 -2.50 -9.73 -10.13
CA ILE A 41 -2.89 -9.55 -8.71
C ILE A 41 -1.85 -8.75 -7.93
N SER A 42 -0.57 -8.83 -8.32
CA SER A 42 0.51 -8.03 -7.75
C SER A 42 0.32 -6.52 -7.98
N ILE A 43 -0.16 -6.12 -9.16
CA ILE A 43 -0.44 -4.71 -9.48
C ILE A 43 -1.66 -4.22 -8.70
N VAL A 44 -2.72 -5.03 -8.63
CA VAL A 44 -3.91 -4.72 -7.83
C VAL A 44 -3.53 -4.54 -6.36
N ALA A 45 -2.67 -5.42 -5.83
CA ALA A 45 -2.19 -5.33 -4.46
C ALA A 45 -1.36 -4.06 -4.21
N VAL A 46 -0.39 -3.77 -5.07
CA VAL A 46 0.52 -2.60 -4.90
C VAL A 46 -0.22 -1.27 -5.03
N ILE A 47 -1.23 -1.17 -5.88
CA ILE A 47 -1.93 0.10 -6.14
C ILE A 47 -3.22 0.20 -5.34
N ILE A 48 -4.14 -0.75 -5.54
CA ILE A 48 -5.51 -0.63 -4.99
C ILE A 48 -5.54 -1.00 -3.51
N ALA A 49 -4.98 -2.16 -3.15
CA ALA A 49 -5.00 -2.61 -1.77
C ALA A 49 -4.16 -1.69 -0.87
N ALA A 50 -2.95 -1.29 -1.31
CA ALA A 50 -2.11 -0.37 -0.56
C ALA A 50 -2.78 1.00 -0.37
N ALA A 51 -3.38 1.57 -1.43
CA ALA A 51 -4.11 2.83 -1.31
C ALA A 51 -5.29 2.71 -0.34
N ALA A 52 -6.09 1.64 -0.42
CA ALA A 52 -7.26 1.43 0.42
C ALA A 52 -6.90 1.25 1.90
N THR A 53 -5.81 0.54 2.22
CA THR A 53 -5.34 0.36 3.60
C THR A 53 -4.77 1.64 4.21
N SER A 54 -4.22 2.54 3.38
CA SER A 54 -3.65 3.82 3.83
C SER A 54 -4.70 4.93 4.02
N VAL A 55 -5.96 4.74 3.58
CA VAL A 55 -7.02 5.76 3.74
C VAL A 55 -7.26 6.14 5.21
N PRO A 56 -7.39 5.22 6.17
CA PRO A 56 -7.58 5.59 7.57
C PRO A 56 -6.46 6.45 8.12
N ASP A 57 -5.20 6.10 7.84
CA ASP A 57 -4.02 6.85 8.29
C ASP A 57 -3.97 8.25 7.68
N THR A 58 -4.33 8.35 6.40
CA THR A 58 -4.44 9.63 5.70
C THR A 58 -5.49 10.54 6.34
N ILE A 59 -6.67 9.99 6.67
CA ILE A 59 -7.75 10.76 7.32
C ILE A 59 -7.32 11.23 8.72
N LEU A 60 -6.66 10.37 9.50
CA LEU A 60 -6.16 10.73 10.82
C LEU A 60 -5.11 11.84 10.72
N SER A 61 -4.13 11.70 9.84
CA SER A 61 -3.08 12.71 9.63
C SER A 61 -3.66 14.06 9.18
N ILE A 62 -4.66 14.08 8.29
CA ILE A 62 -5.36 15.31 7.90
C ILE A 62 -6.08 15.94 9.10
N LYS A 63 -6.75 15.12 9.93
CA LYS A 63 -7.47 15.61 11.11
C LYS A 63 -6.52 16.24 12.13
N ASP A 64 -5.37 15.63 12.38
CA ASP A 64 -4.37 16.15 13.30
C ASP A 64 -3.69 17.41 12.75
N ALA A 65 -3.36 17.45 11.48
CA ALA A 65 -2.84 18.64 10.82
C ALA A 65 -3.83 19.82 10.89
N ARG A 66 -5.14 19.58 10.73
CA ARG A 66 -6.19 20.62 10.86
C ARG A 66 -6.31 21.18 12.27
N LYS A 67 -5.91 20.40 13.29
CA LYS A 67 -5.87 20.85 14.69
C LYS A 67 -4.55 21.59 15.04
N GLY A 68 -3.62 21.69 14.11
CA GLY A 68 -2.29 22.26 14.33
C GLY A 68 -1.27 21.27 14.89
N ASN A 69 -1.64 19.99 15.06
CA ASN A 69 -0.77 18.92 15.56
C ASN A 69 0.07 18.35 14.41
N TYR A 70 0.93 19.14 13.81
CA TYR A 70 1.70 18.74 12.62
C TYR A 70 2.68 17.61 12.90
N ASN A 71 3.30 17.59 14.08
CA ASN A 71 4.22 16.50 14.46
C ASN A 71 3.49 15.16 14.56
N ASP A 72 2.28 15.13 15.13
CA ASP A 72 1.49 13.92 15.24
C ASP A 72 1.04 13.43 13.87
N ALA A 73 0.63 14.34 12.98
CA ALA A 73 0.25 14.02 11.61
C ALA A 73 1.39 13.36 10.81
N ILE A 74 2.61 13.91 10.91
CA ILE A 74 3.80 13.37 10.25
C ILE A 74 4.21 12.04 10.89
N SER A 75 4.22 11.98 12.23
CA SER A 75 4.58 10.76 12.98
C SER A 75 3.62 9.61 12.68
N ASN A 76 2.32 9.87 12.53
CA ASN A 76 1.34 8.87 12.15
C ASN A 76 1.62 8.31 10.75
N ALA A 77 1.89 9.18 9.77
CA ALA A 77 2.17 8.76 8.40
C ALA A 77 3.47 7.94 8.28
N LEU A 78 4.52 8.30 9.03
CA LEU A 78 5.79 7.55 9.03
C LEU A 78 5.69 6.27 9.87
N GLY A 79 5.00 6.32 11.00
CA GLY A 79 4.84 5.21 11.93
C GLY A 79 4.03 4.07 11.34
N SER A 80 2.96 4.37 10.59
CA SER A 80 2.15 3.35 9.91
C SER A 80 3.00 2.55 8.91
N ASN A 81 3.85 3.19 8.12
CA ASN A 81 4.75 2.51 7.19
C ASN A 81 5.72 1.54 7.90
N ILE A 82 6.29 1.97 9.03
CA ILE A 82 7.18 1.10 9.83
C ILE A 82 6.41 -0.09 10.40
N PHE A 83 5.21 0.17 10.92
CA PHE A 83 4.35 -0.89 11.44
C PHE A 83 3.96 -1.90 10.35
N ASP A 84 3.59 -1.41 9.16
CA ASP A 84 3.20 -2.26 8.02
C ASP A 84 4.36 -3.17 7.57
N ILE A 85 5.57 -2.64 7.46
CA ILE A 85 6.73 -3.42 7.02
C ILE A 85 7.22 -4.36 8.12
N CYS A 86 7.42 -3.86 9.34
CA CYS A 86 8.08 -4.66 10.39
C CYS A 86 7.11 -5.63 11.07
N PHE A 87 5.88 -5.22 11.31
CA PHE A 87 4.92 -6.01 12.07
C PHE A 87 3.87 -6.68 11.16
N ALA A 88 3.15 -5.90 10.36
CA ALA A 88 2.04 -6.45 9.57
C ALA A 88 2.52 -7.42 8.48
N LEU A 89 3.71 -7.21 7.90
CA LEU A 89 4.33 -8.16 6.97
C LEU A 89 5.20 -9.17 7.72
N GLY A 90 6.03 -8.74 8.65
CA GLY A 90 7.02 -9.58 9.33
C GLY A 90 6.41 -10.68 10.19
N LEU A 91 5.35 -10.38 10.95
CA LEU A 91 4.72 -11.35 11.84
C LEU A 91 4.06 -12.53 11.09
N PRO A 92 3.23 -12.33 10.05
CA PRO A 92 2.67 -13.45 9.28
C PRO A 92 3.73 -14.31 8.61
N ILE A 93 4.78 -13.70 8.05
CA ILE A 93 5.91 -14.42 7.44
C ILE A 93 6.61 -15.28 8.50
N LEU A 94 6.90 -14.73 9.67
CA LEU A 94 7.52 -15.46 10.76
C LEU A 94 6.66 -16.66 11.20
N LEU A 95 5.37 -16.44 11.43
CA LEU A 95 4.46 -17.52 11.83
C LEU A 95 4.36 -18.58 10.75
N TYR A 96 4.21 -18.18 9.49
CA TYR A 96 4.16 -19.13 8.38
C TYR A 96 5.44 -19.98 8.30
N THR A 97 6.62 -19.34 8.36
CA THR A 97 7.90 -20.04 8.25
C THR A 97 8.18 -21.00 9.41
N ILE A 98 7.68 -20.67 10.61
CA ILE A 98 7.80 -21.58 11.78
C ILE A 98 6.96 -22.86 11.57
N PHE A 99 5.73 -22.74 11.05
CA PHE A 99 4.81 -23.86 10.94
C PHE A 99 4.91 -24.64 9.63
N TYR A 100 5.27 -23.98 8.54
CA TYR A 100 5.22 -24.55 7.17
C TYR A 100 6.57 -24.55 6.46
N GLY A 101 7.60 -23.92 7.02
CA GLY A 101 8.94 -23.83 6.43
C GLY A 101 9.13 -22.60 5.52
N PRO A 102 10.29 -22.49 4.86
CA PRO A 102 10.67 -21.30 4.10
C PRO A 102 9.72 -21.04 2.92
N ILE A 103 9.43 -19.75 2.68
CA ILE A 103 8.62 -19.31 1.54
C ILE A 103 9.54 -19.22 0.32
N VAL A 104 9.21 -19.97 -0.73
CA VAL A 104 9.90 -19.90 -2.02
C VAL A 104 9.09 -18.99 -2.93
N MET A 105 9.71 -17.91 -3.39
CA MET A 105 9.08 -16.99 -4.34
C MET A 105 9.33 -17.47 -5.77
N ASP A 106 8.31 -17.36 -6.61
CA ASP A 106 8.45 -17.56 -8.05
C ASP A 106 9.43 -16.52 -8.64
N PRO A 107 10.34 -16.91 -9.57
CA PRO A 107 11.34 -16.01 -10.14
C PRO A 107 10.75 -14.73 -10.78
N ALA A 108 9.59 -14.83 -11.44
CA ALA A 108 8.92 -13.67 -12.03
C ALA A 108 8.42 -12.70 -10.95
N THR A 109 7.79 -13.20 -9.90
CA THR A 109 7.34 -12.43 -8.74
C THR A 109 8.51 -11.79 -7.99
N LEU A 110 9.63 -12.51 -7.85
CA LEU A 110 10.84 -12.00 -7.23
C LEU A 110 11.43 -10.83 -8.03
N SER A 111 11.55 -11.00 -9.35
CA SER A 111 12.07 -9.94 -10.25
C SER A 111 11.19 -8.68 -10.21
N PHE A 112 9.85 -8.85 -10.27
CA PHE A 112 8.92 -7.74 -10.11
C PHE A 112 9.10 -7.03 -8.77
N SER A 113 9.14 -7.78 -7.68
CA SER A 113 9.27 -7.23 -6.32
C SER A 113 10.59 -6.49 -6.12
N LEU A 114 11.70 -6.99 -6.66
CA LEU A 114 12.99 -6.33 -6.59
C LEU A 114 13.00 -5.01 -7.36
N ASN A 115 12.42 -4.96 -8.57
CA ASN A 115 12.33 -3.74 -9.35
C ASN A 115 11.48 -2.67 -8.62
N VAL A 116 10.32 -3.06 -8.08
CA VAL A 116 9.47 -2.17 -7.30
C VAL A 116 10.20 -1.68 -6.05
N LEU A 117 10.93 -2.55 -5.35
CA LEU A 117 11.70 -2.19 -4.16
C LEU A 117 12.79 -1.15 -4.46
N ILE A 118 13.52 -1.32 -5.57
CA ILE A 118 14.56 -0.35 -5.99
C ILE A 118 13.94 1.02 -6.26
N VAL A 119 12.83 1.07 -7.01
CA VAL A 119 12.14 2.32 -7.31
C VAL A 119 11.61 2.97 -6.03
N LEU A 120 10.99 2.20 -5.14
CA LEU A 120 10.53 2.69 -3.83
C LEU A 120 11.67 3.23 -2.98
N PHE A 121 12.83 2.57 -2.98
CA PHE A 121 14.01 3.03 -2.24
C PHE A 121 14.49 4.39 -2.76
N ILE A 122 14.57 4.56 -4.08
CA ILE A 122 14.93 5.84 -4.71
C ILE A 122 13.92 6.92 -4.34
N LEU A 123 12.63 6.65 -4.46
CA LEU A 123 11.56 7.59 -4.10
C LEU A 123 11.60 7.96 -2.61
N THR A 124 11.93 7.02 -1.74
CA THR A 124 12.08 7.27 -0.30
C THR A 124 13.23 8.24 -0.04
N ILE A 125 14.37 8.08 -0.70
CA ILE A 125 15.50 9.03 -0.60
C ILE A 125 15.07 10.42 -1.06
N PHE A 126 14.39 10.54 -2.21
CA PHE A 126 13.91 11.83 -2.70
C PHE A 126 12.90 12.46 -1.73
N THR A 127 11.97 11.69 -1.20
CA THR A 127 11.02 12.15 -0.20
C THR A 127 11.74 12.69 1.03
N PHE A 128 12.74 11.97 1.53
CA PHE A 128 13.55 12.39 2.67
C PHE A 128 14.29 13.71 2.40
N LEU A 129 14.89 13.85 1.21
CA LEU A 129 15.54 15.10 0.80
C LEU A 129 14.57 16.28 0.74
N ILE A 130 13.33 16.06 0.28
CA ILE A 130 12.27 17.08 0.26
C ILE A 130 11.90 17.50 1.68
N PHE A 131 11.80 16.56 2.62
CA PHE A 131 11.52 16.87 4.03
C PHE A 131 12.62 17.70 4.70
N ILE A 132 13.90 17.38 4.42
CA ILE A 132 15.06 18.09 5.00
C ILE A 132 15.27 19.45 4.34
N SER A 133 14.82 19.67 3.11
CA SER A 133 15.10 20.88 2.33
C SER A 133 14.42 22.15 2.86
N GLY A 134 14.23 22.29 4.18
CA GLY A 134 13.74 23.49 4.85
C GLY A 134 12.70 23.21 5.95
N GLU A 135 12.45 24.19 6.78
CA GLU A 135 11.66 24.08 8.00
C GLU A 135 10.14 23.92 7.76
N THR A 136 9.67 24.18 6.54
CA THR A 136 8.23 24.16 6.24
C THR A 136 7.90 23.23 5.05
N ILE A 137 6.78 22.53 5.17
CA ILE A 137 6.21 21.72 4.08
C ILE A 137 5.04 22.50 3.49
N GLY A 138 5.33 23.28 2.46
CA GLY A 138 4.32 24.07 1.75
C GLY A 138 3.67 23.28 0.58
N ILE A 139 2.73 23.93 -0.10
CA ILE A 139 1.97 23.36 -1.23
C ILE A 139 2.90 22.82 -2.33
N ALA A 140 4.00 23.54 -2.64
CA ALA A 140 4.94 23.10 -3.67
C ALA A 140 5.55 21.72 -3.37
N LYS A 141 6.01 21.48 -2.14
CA LYS A 141 6.55 20.18 -1.71
C LYS A 141 5.47 19.09 -1.75
N ALA A 142 4.25 19.41 -1.31
CA ALA A 142 3.13 18.48 -1.36
C ALA A 142 2.78 18.06 -2.81
N VAL A 143 2.77 19.01 -3.73
CA VAL A 143 2.54 18.73 -5.17
C VAL A 143 3.66 17.86 -5.74
N ILE A 144 4.92 18.14 -5.41
CA ILE A 144 6.05 17.31 -5.87
C ILE A 144 5.89 15.85 -5.38
N LEU A 145 5.54 15.64 -4.12
CA LEU A 145 5.32 14.30 -3.56
C LEU A 145 4.16 13.57 -4.28
N LEU A 146 3.05 14.27 -4.57
CA LEU A 146 1.93 13.69 -5.32
C LEU A 146 2.31 13.33 -6.77
N VAL A 147 3.09 14.19 -7.44
CA VAL A 147 3.61 13.91 -8.79
C VAL A 147 4.55 12.70 -8.77
N MET A 148 5.42 12.58 -7.77
CA MET A 148 6.28 11.41 -7.61
C MET A 148 5.47 10.12 -7.42
N TYR A 149 4.39 10.17 -6.64
CA TYR A 149 3.50 9.02 -6.47
C TYR A 149 2.77 8.66 -7.78
N ALA A 150 2.25 9.66 -8.50
CA ALA A 150 1.62 9.45 -9.81
C ALA A 150 2.59 8.86 -10.83
N ALA A 151 3.86 9.32 -10.84
CA ALA A 151 4.91 8.78 -11.67
C ALA A 151 5.24 7.31 -11.32
N PHE A 152 5.24 6.96 -10.04
CA PHE A 152 5.41 5.59 -9.57
C PHE A 152 4.28 4.67 -10.07
N ILE A 153 3.03 5.11 -9.96
CA ILE A 153 1.89 4.35 -10.51
C ILE A 153 2.05 4.18 -12.02
N GLY A 154 2.37 5.26 -12.75
CA GLY A 154 2.61 5.21 -14.19
C GLY A 154 3.74 4.26 -14.58
N TYR A 155 4.83 4.23 -13.81
CA TYR A 155 5.93 3.28 -13.98
C TYR A 155 5.43 1.83 -13.89
N ILE A 156 4.65 1.50 -12.86
CA ILE A 156 4.11 0.13 -12.70
C ILE A 156 3.25 -0.25 -13.90
N PHE A 157 2.37 0.64 -14.35
CA PHE A 157 1.49 0.35 -15.50
C PHE A 157 2.27 0.18 -16.82
N ILE A 158 3.33 0.93 -17.04
CA ILE A 158 4.09 0.87 -18.32
C ILE A 158 5.01 -0.34 -18.38
N PHE A 159 5.64 -0.72 -17.28
CA PHE A 159 6.70 -1.72 -17.27
C PHE A 159 6.27 -3.10 -16.77
N HIS A 160 5.08 -3.23 -16.19
CA HIS A 160 4.63 -4.47 -15.56
C HIS A 160 3.21 -4.92 -15.98
N LEU A 161 2.57 -4.21 -16.91
CA LEU A 161 1.41 -4.65 -17.69
C LEU A 161 1.86 -5.14 -19.05
#